data_40c70806123768f9634d9cdb876ef2e0
#
_entry.id   40c70806123768f9634d9cdb876ef2e0
#
_cell.length_a   1.000
_cell.length_b   1.000
_cell.length_c   1.000
_cell.angle_alpha   90.00
_cell.angle_beta   90.00
_cell.angle_gamma   90.00
#
_symmetry.space_group_name_H-M   'P 1'
#
loop_
_entity.id
_entity.type
_entity.pdbx_description
1 polymer ?
#
loop_
_entity_poly.entity_id
_entity_poly.type
_entity_poly.pdbx_seq_one_letter_code
_entity_poly.pdbx_strand_id
1 'polypeptide(L)'
;MFKEIQKLLGKNILRFNNNLKAYSVEFVSLTLLQLFIIPLMIKGWGVSNFGVWIFIMAIPGTLSLANIDVIQATRQELTLRYNKNTKYLNNLFSNSIMCTLLNLLIFGIFYFLLFLLFFDKFEVLNSFKGTNFRILTILIYLGVCLKILTENFLVVFDCVGNTSKTTLLTNKFHIMQLISIAMIGFFTNQLFFAGLTYFIVNLVSFSYSIFIIRNNKIRFSINNIKLNKIKKIFLISKSYYLSNFATVIYISGFMFLVGIFYSAQIVALIHALNTLFRWSISRVTSIFMKPFIYEFANYYKDKKYNLLQKLFNSQLKIVILMLLVYFFGSILFGEFIFNIWTLNKFDN
;
A
#
# COMPACT_ATOMS: atom_id res chain seq x y z
N MET A 1 25.49 18.75 -2.03
CA MET A 1 24.77 17.49 -1.84
C MET A 1 23.93 17.05 -3.06
N PHE A 2 22.92 17.80 -3.54
CA PHE A 2 22.14 17.41 -4.75
C PHE A 2 23.01 17.32 -6.02
N LYS A 3 23.92 18.28 -6.23
CA LYS A 3 24.90 18.26 -7.34
C LYS A 3 25.87 17.06 -7.27
N GLU A 4 26.23 16.63 -6.07
CA GLU A 4 27.07 15.45 -5.88
C GLU A 4 26.31 14.16 -6.25
N ILE A 5 25.03 14.04 -5.83
CA ILE A 5 24.17 12.93 -6.22
C ILE A 5 24.01 12.89 -7.76
N GLN A 6 23.78 14.03 -8.39
CA GLN A 6 23.70 14.13 -9.86
C GLN A 6 24.99 13.68 -10.55
N LYS A 7 26.13 14.05 -10.02
CA LYS A 7 27.45 13.62 -10.53
C LYS A 7 27.65 12.10 -10.37
N LEU A 8 27.15 11.52 -9.26
CA LEU A 8 27.21 10.07 -9.01
C LEU A 8 26.29 9.28 -9.94
N LEU A 9 25.13 9.80 -10.30
CA LEU A 9 24.13 9.12 -11.13
C LEU A 9 24.49 9.08 -12.63
N GLY A 10 25.27 10.03 -13.14
CA GLY A 10 25.72 10.07 -14.53
C GLY A 10 24.60 9.89 -15.56
N LYS A 11 24.73 8.91 -16.46
CA LYS A 11 23.74 8.63 -17.54
C LYS A 11 22.34 8.24 -17.03
N ASN A 12 22.20 7.83 -15.77
CA ASN A 12 20.93 7.39 -15.18
C ASN A 12 20.09 8.55 -14.63
N ILE A 13 20.58 9.79 -14.70
CA ILE A 13 19.97 10.97 -14.08
C ILE A 13 18.53 11.23 -14.57
N LEU A 14 18.26 11.05 -15.85
CA LEU A 14 16.93 11.28 -16.43
C LEU A 14 15.89 10.31 -15.84
N ARG A 15 16.24 9.02 -15.77
CA ARG A 15 15.36 8.01 -15.17
C ARG A 15 15.16 8.25 -13.69
N PHE A 16 16.23 8.57 -12.97
CA PHE A 16 16.16 8.92 -11.55
C PHE A 16 15.24 10.12 -11.31
N ASN A 17 15.39 11.19 -12.10
CA ASN A 17 14.54 12.38 -11.99
C ASN A 17 13.07 12.07 -12.30
N ASN A 18 12.77 11.23 -13.29
CA ASN A 18 11.40 10.82 -13.59
C ASN A 18 10.77 10.00 -12.46
N ASN A 19 11.54 9.09 -11.87
CA ASN A 19 11.10 8.32 -10.71
C ASN A 19 10.90 9.24 -9.49
N LEU A 20 11.83 10.15 -9.22
CA LEU A 20 11.71 11.11 -8.12
C LEU A 20 10.47 12.00 -8.29
N LYS A 21 10.21 12.52 -9.50
CA LYS A 21 9.00 13.30 -9.80
C LYS A 21 7.73 12.47 -9.52
N ALA A 22 7.68 11.22 -9.98
CA ALA A 22 6.52 10.35 -9.76
C ALA A 22 6.24 10.11 -8.27
N TYR A 23 7.28 9.82 -7.48
CA TYR A 23 7.16 9.66 -6.03
C TYR A 23 6.81 10.96 -5.30
N SER A 24 7.32 12.10 -5.77
CA SER A 24 6.94 13.42 -5.21
C SER A 24 5.48 13.74 -5.49
N VAL A 25 4.99 13.48 -6.69
CA VAL A 25 3.57 13.63 -7.04
C VAL A 25 2.69 12.71 -6.20
N GLU A 26 3.08 11.44 -6.05
CA GLU A 26 2.39 10.49 -5.17
C GLU A 26 2.29 11.02 -3.74
N PHE A 27 3.41 11.49 -3.19
CA PHE A 27 3.46 12.03 -1.83
C PHE A 27 2.54 13.24 -1.65
N VAL A 28 2.72 14.27 -2.49
CA VAL A 28 1.94 15.52 -2.37
C VAL A 28 0.45 15.23 -2.52
N SER A 29 0.06 14.47 -3.55
CA SER A 29 -1.35 14.18 -3.78
C SER A 29 -1.98 13.36 -2.66
N LEU A 30 -1.32 12.32 -2.17
CA LEU A 30 -1.86 11.48 -1.09
C LEU A 30 -1.86 12.21 0.26
N THR A 31 -0.87 13.04 0.54
CA THR A 31 -0.83 13.83 1.78
C THR A 31 -1.94 14.87 1.80
N LEU A 32 -2.09 15.64 0.72
CA LEU A 32 -3.17 16.62 0.60
C LEU A 32 -4.53 15.93 0.72
N LEU A 33 -4.74 14.83 -0.01
CA LEU A 33 -6.01 14.09 0.06
C LEU A 33 -6.32 13.61 1.48
N GLN A 34 -5.35 13.07 2.20
CA GLN A 34 -5.60 12.59 3.57
C GLN A 34 -5.90 13.72 4.55
N LEU A 35 -5.25 14.88 4.36
CA LEU A 35 -5.56 16.07 5.16
C LEU A 35 -7.02 16.52 4.98
N PHE A 36 -7.62 16.32 3.81
CA PHE A 36 -9.01 16.70 3.54
C PHE A 36 -10.01 15.58 3.79
N ILE A 37 -9.66 14.34 3.45
CA ILE A 37 -10.59 13.21 3.46
C ILE A 37 -10.96 12.80 4.87
N ILE A 38 -10.01 12.73 5.80
CA ILE A 38 -10.29 12.31 7.18
C ILE A 38 -11.26 13.26 7.88
N PRO A 39 -11.06 14.59 7.88
CA PRO A 39 -12.08 15.52 8.41
C PRO A 39 -13.44 15.41 7.72
N LEU A 40 -13.48 15.20 6.41
CA LEU A 40 -14.72 14.99 5.67
C LEU A 40 -15.45 13.73 6.10
N MET A 41 -14.72 12.61 6.28
CA MET A 41 -15.30 11.35 6.74
C MET A 41 -15.81 11.47 8.19
N ILE A 42 -15.06 12.13 9.07
CA ILE A 42 -15.48 12.39 10.45
C ILE A 42 -16.72 13.30 10.49
N LYS A 43 -16.77 14.32 9.62
CA LYS A 43 -17.92 15.21 9.51
C LYS A 43 -19.17 14.50 8.97
N GLY A 44 -19.01 13.65 7.96
CA GLY A 44 -20.12 12.95 7.30
C GLY A 44 -20.64 11.74 8.08
N TRP A 45 -19.75 10.87 8.53
CA TRP A 45 -20.13 9.63 9.23
C TRP A 45 -20.16 9.75 10.75
N GLY A 46 -19.51 10.76 11.32
CA GLY A 46 -19.20 10.82 12.73
C GLY A 46 -18.00 9.95 13.11
N VAL A 47 -17.48 10.18 14.30
CA VAL A 47 -16.27 9.50 14.80
C VAL A 47 -16.46 7.99 14.91
N SER A 48 -17.63 7.55 15.40
CA SER A 48 -17.92 6.13 15.62
C SER A 48 -17.95 5.33 14.31
N ASN A 49 -18.74 5.76 13.31
CA ASN A 49 -18.80 5.05 12.03
C ASN A 49 -17.47 5.09 11.28
N PHE A 50 -16.72 6.18 11.40
CA PHE A 50 -15.35 6.27 10.87
C PHE A 50 -14.44 5.22 11.52
N GLY A 51 -14.51 5.04 12.85
CA GLY A 51 -13.77 4.02 13.58
C GLY A 51 -14.14 2.59 13.14
N VAL A 52 -15.45 2.31 12.97
CA VAL A 52 -15.92 1.03 12.43
C VAL A 52 -15.35 0.78 11.04
N TRP A 53 -15.36 1.77 10.16
CA TRP A 53 -14.77 1.67 8.82
C TRP A 53 -13.30 1.31 8.86
N ILE A 54 -12.52 2.01 9.70
CA ILE A 54 -11.08 1.76 9.86
C ILE A 54 -10.82 0.33 10.37
N PHE A 55 -11.61 -0.12 11.36
CA PHE A 55 -11.50 -1.48 11.87
C PHE A 55 -11.78 -2.54 10.81
N ILE A 56 -12.86 -2.39 10.05
CA ILE A 56 -13.21 -3.33 8.98
C ILE A 56 -12.12 -3.37 7.91
N MET A 57 -11.53 -2.21 7.58
CA MET A 57 -10.44 -2.13 6.60
C MET A 57 -9.11 -2.66 7.13
N ALA A 58 -8.89 -2.70 8.45
CA ALA A 58 -7.64 -3.18 9.03
C ALA A 58 -7.41 -4.68 8.74
N ILE A 59 -8.47 -5.50 8.80
CA ILE A 59 -8.33 -6.95 8.65
C ILE A 59 -7.94 -7.35 7.21
N PRO A 60 -8.66 -6.94 6.13
CA PRO A 60 -8.20 -7.20 4.78
C PRO A 60 -6.91 -6.45 4.44
N GLY A 61 -6.63 -5.34 5.12
CA GLY A 61 -5.36 -4.63 5.03
C GLY A 61 -4.16 -5.52 5.41
N THR A 62 -4.32 -6.41 6.40
CA THR A 62 -3.27 -7.40 6.75
C THR A 62 -2.99 -8.35 5.59
N LEU A 63 -4.01 -8.71 4.82
CA LEU A 63 -3.88 -9.62 3.70
C LEU A 63 -3.10 -8.99 2.53
N SER A 64 -3.29 -7.69 2.32
CA SER A 64 -2.56 -6.97 1.27
C SER A 64 -1.05 -7.01 1.51
N LEU A 65 -0.63 -6.91 2.77
CA LEU A 65 0.78 -6.97 3.14
C LEU A 65 1.37 -8.38 2.99
N ALA A 66 0.61 -9.42 3.31
CA ALA A 66 1.05 -10.80 3.12
C ALA A 66 1.32 -11.14 1.63
N ASN A 67 0.63 -10.49 0.69
CA ASN A 67 0.84 -10.67 -0.75
C ASN A 67 1.90 -9.77 -1.38
N ILE A 68 2.30 -8.67 -0.71
CA ILE A 68 3.39 -7.80 -1.18
C ILE A 68 4.68 -8.61 -1.39
N ASP A 69 4.88 -9.65 -0.62
CA ASP A 69 6.07 -10.51 -0.70
C ASP A 69 6.18 -11.27 -2.02
N VAL A 70 5.06 -11.80 -2.53
CA VAL A 70 5.02 -12.41 -3.86
C VAL A 70 5.27 -11.35 -4.95
N ILE A 71 4.71 -10.16 -4.79
CA ILE A 71 4.88 -9.04 -5.71
C ILE A 71 6.36 -8.58 -5.73
N GLN A 72 6.98 -8.42 -4.57
CA GLN A 72 8.39 -8.02 -4.46
C GLN A 72 9.34 -9.09 -5.04
N ALA A 73 9.12 -10.36 -4.70
CA ALA A 73 9.89 -11.47 -5.26
C ALA A 73 9.77 -11.52 -6.79
N THR A 74 8.56 -11.31 -7.32
CA THR A 74 8.31 -11.28 -8.76
C THR A 74 8.98 -10.10 -9.43
N ARG A 75 8.89 -8.91 -8.83
CA ARG A 75 9.56 -7.70 -9.31
C ARG A 75 11.06 -7.91 -9.44
N GLN A 76 11.68 -8.45 -8.39
CA GLN A 76 13.12 -8.71 -8.38
C GLN A 76 13.52 -9.75 -9.43
N GLU A 77 12.85 -10.90 -9.47
CA GLU A 77 13.15 -11.98 -10.41
C GLU A 77 12.95 -11.54 -11.87
N LEU A 78 11.88 -10.81 -12.17
CA LEU A 78 11.66 -10.28 -13.51
C LEU A 78 12.72 -9.23 -13.90
N THR A 79 13.07 -8.32 -12.99
CA THR A 79 14.08 -7.29 -13.24
C THR A 79 15.46 -7.90 -13.51
N LEU A 80 15.88 -8.86 -12.69
CA LEU A 80 17.17 -9.54 -12.86
C LEU A 80 17.25 -10.34 -14.17
N ARG A 81 16.13 -10.80 -14.67
CA ARG A 81 16.05 -11.70 -15.83
C ARG A 81 15.37 -11.09 -17.05
N TYR A 82 15.18 -9.78 -17.06
CA TYR A 82 14.49 -9.09 -18.15
C TYR A 82 15.09 -9.34 -19.54
N ASN A 83 16.40 -9.53 -19.62
CA ASN A 83 17.10 -9.84 -20.88
C ASN A 83 16.95 -11.29 -21.35
N LYS A 84 16.22 -12.15 -20.58
CA LYS A 84 15.95 -13.53 -20.99
C LYS A 84 14.78 -13.61 -21.98
N ASN A 85 14.61 -14.81 -22.56
CA ASN A 85 13.53 -15.12 -23.50
C ASN A 85 12.14 -14.76 -22.92
N THR A 86 11.30 -14.12 -23.72
CA THR A 86 9.93 -13.71 -23.40
C THR A 86 9.08 -14.85 -22.84
N LYS A 87 9.26 -16.09 -23.36
CA LYS A 87 8.59 -17.29 -22.84
C LYS A 87 8.91 -17.55 -21.36
N TYR A 88 10.16 -17.31 -20.96
CA TYR A 88 10.54 -17.46 -19.55
C TYR A 88 9.87 -16.40 -18.66
N LEU A 89 9.84 -15.15 -19.11
CA LEU A 89 9.22 -14.03 -18.40
C LEU A 89 7.71 -14.24 -18.24
N ASN A 90 7.03 -14.66 -19.32
CA ASN A 90 5.61 -14.99 -19.29
C ASN A 90 5.30 -16.12 -18.30
N ASN A 91 6.15 -17.17 -18.29
CA ASN A 91 6.02 -18.26 -17.34
C ASN A 91 6.17 -17.79 -15.89
N LEU A 92 7.15 -16.95 -15.62
CA LEU A 92 7.40 -16.42 -14.27
C LEU A 92 6.23 -15.55 -13.81
N PHE A 93 5.78 -14.65 -14.66
CA PHE A 93 4.65 -13.77 -14.40
C PHE A 93 3.34 -14.52 -14.16
N SER A 94 3.02 -15.51 -15.01
CA SER A 94 1.79 -16.30 -14.86
C SER A 94 1.78 -17.10 -13.56
N ASN A 95 2.93 -17.72 -13.19
CA ASN A 95 3.05 -18.45 -11.93
C ASN A 95 3.01 -17.53 -10.70
N SER A 96 3.48 -16.30 -10.81
CA SER A 96 3.34 -15.29 -9.75
C SER A 96 1.89 -14.92 -9.49
N ILE A 97 1.12 -14.64 -10.55
CA ILE A 97 -0.31 -14.34 -10.41
C ILE A 97 -1.05 -15.50 -9.78
N MET A 98 -0.74 -16.74 -10.20
CA MET A 98 -1.37 -17.93 -9.61
C MET A 98 -0.98 -18.11 -8.13
N CYS A 99 0.27 -17.85 -7.78
CA CYS A 99 0.72 -17.87 -6.38
C CYS A 99 -0.04 -16.83 -5.54
N THR A 100 -0.23 -15.61 -6.06
CA THR A 100 -1.04 -14.58 -5.40
C THR A 100 -2.49 -15.00 -5.24
N LEU A 101 -3.12 -15.58 -6.25
CA LEU A 101 -4.49 -16.08 -6.17
C LEU A 101 -4.66 -17.18 -5.11
N LEU A 102 -3.73 -18.14 -5.05
CA LEU A 102 -3.74 -19.18 -4.01
C LEU A 102 -3.60 -18.59 -2.60
N ASN A 103 -2.70 -17.65 -2.41
CA ASN A 103 -2.56 -16.94 -1.14
C ASN A 103 -3.86 -16.21 -0.77
N LEU A 104 -4.47 -15.48 -1.69
CA LEU A 104 -5.74 -14.79 -1.45
C LEU A 104 -6.84 -15.76 -1.07
N LEU A 105 -6.94 -16.93 -1.70
CA LEU A 105 -7.93 -17.95 -1.33
C LEU A 105 -7.70 -18.48 0.09
N ILE A 106 -6.47 -18.85 0.45
CA ILE A 106 -6.14 -19.35 1.78
C ILE A 106 -6.47 -18.30 2.85
N PHE A 107 -6.04 -17.07 2.66
CA PHE A 107 -6.34 -15.98 3.56
C PHE A 107 -7.83 -15.62 3.60
N GLY A 108 -8.54 -15.76 2.48
CA GLY A 108 -10.00 -15.58 2.41
C GLY A 108 -10.73 -16.55 3.33
N ILE A 109 -10.37 -17.83 3.28
CA ILE A 109 -10.94 -18.83 4.18
C ILE A 109 -10.69 -18.45 5.64
N PHE A 110 -9.45 -18.07 5.97
CA PHE A 110 -9.11 -17.63 7.33
C PHE A 110 -9.88 -16.36 7.76
N TYR A 111 -10.02 -15.39 6.87
CA TYR A 111 -10.78 -14.17 7.10
C TYR A 111 -12.25 -14.45 7.41
N PHE A 112 -12.90 -15.30 6.58
CA PHE A 112 -14.30 -15.64 6.82
C PHE A 112 -14.51 -16.49 8.08
N LEU A 113 -13.58 -17.39 8.41
CA LEU A 113 -13.61 -18.14 9.66
C LEU A 113 -13.48 -17.22 10.88
N LEU A 114 -12.57 -16.25 10.86
CA LEU A 114 -12.43 -15.25 11.92
C LEU A 114 -13.74 -14.47 12.12
N PHE A 115 -14.36 -14.03 11.02
CA PHE A 115 -15.62 -13.28 11.11
C PHE A 115 -16.78 -14.14 11.62
N LEU A 116 -16.88 -15.41 11.19
CA LEU A 116 -17.94 -16.31 11.65
C LEU A 116 -17.80 -16.65 13.15
N LEU A 117 -16.57 -16.84 13.64
CA LEU A 117 -16.35 -17.29 15.01
C LEU A 117 -16.32 -16.15 16.05
N PHE A 118 -15.91 -14.95 15.65
CA PHE A 118 -15.61 -13.87 16.60
C PHE A 118 -16.43 -12.59 16.38
N PHE A 119 -17.35 -12.59 15.42
CA PHE A 119 -18.13 -11.39 15.06
C PHE A 119 -18.81 -10.72 16.26
N ASP A 120 -19.47 -11.52 17.12
CA ASP A 120 -20.23 -11.01 18.25
C ASP A 120 -19.33 -10.55 19.43
N LYS A 121 -18.03 -10.81 19.34
CA LYS A 121 -17.06 -10.47 20.39
C LYS A 121 -16.34 -9.13 20.13
N PHE A 122 -16.53 -8.53 18.98
CA PHE A 122 -15.88 -7.27 18.63
C PHE A 122 -16.64 -6.07 19.19
N GLU A 123 -16.08 -5.40 20.16
CA GLU A 123 -16.71 -4.27 20.84
C GLU A 123 -16.97 -3.09 19.89
N VAL A 124 -16.06 -2.87 18.94
CA VAL A 124 -16.23 -1.87 17.86
C VAL A 124 -17.52 -2.08 17.07
N LEU A 125 -17.98 -3.31 16.91
CA LEU A 125 -19.15 -3.65 16.09
C LEU A 125 -20.46 -3.57 16.86
N ASN A 126 -20.43 -3.39 18.18
CA ASN A 126 -21.64 -3.24 18.99
C ASN A 126 -22.50 -2.02 18.57
N SER A 127 -21.87 -0.98 18.03
CA SER A 127 -22.52 0.19 17.48
C SER A 127 -23.14 -0.03 16.09
N PHE A 128 -22.82 -1.17 15.43
CA PHE A 128 -23.19 -1.45 14.04
C PHE A 128 -23.93 -2.79 13.91
N LYS A 129 -25.17 -2.84 14.38
CA LYS A 129 -26.04 -4.04 14.26
C LYS A 129 -26.90 -3.97 13.00
N GLY A 130 -26.36 -4.33 11.83
CA GLY A 130 -27.11 -4.33 10.58
C GLY A 130 -26.87 -5.59 9.74
N THR A 131 -27.93 -6.10 9.09
CA THR A 131 -27.91 -7.25 8.19
C THR A 131 -26.93 -7.08 7.02
N ASN A 132 -26.64 -5.85 6.63
CA ASN A 132 -25.74 -5.50 5.52
C ASN A 132 -24.25 -5.62 5.87
N PHE A 133 -23.91 -5.87 7.13
CA PHE A 133 -22.50 -5.92 7.55
C PHE A 133 -21.73 -7.10 6.92
N ARG A 134 -22.35 -8.27 6.84
CA ARG A 134 -21.71 -9.45 6.21
C ARG A 134 -21.40 -9.19 4.74
N ILE A 135 -22.34 -8.55 4.03
CA ILE A 135 -22.13 -8.20 2.62
C ILE A 135 -21.04 -7.14 2.50
N LEU A 136 -21.01 -6.15 3.40
CA LEU A 136 -19.97 -5.12 3.45
C LEU A 136 -18.57 -5.73 3.58
N THR A 137 -18.37 -6.66 4.50
CA THR A 137 -17.06 -7.32 4.71
C THR A 137 -16.64 -8.14 3.49
N ILE A 138 -17.58 -8.82 2.82
CA ILE A 138 -17.32 -9.54 1.56
C ILE A 138 -16.88 -8.57 0.46
N LEU A 139 -17.58 -7.46 0.28
CA LEU A 139 -17.25 -6.45 -0.73
C LEU A 139 -15.85 -5.85 -0.50
N ILE A 140 -15.52 -5.52 0.75
CA ILE A 140 -14.20 -5.01 1.11
C ILE A 140 -13.13 -6.06 0.82
N TYR A 141 -13.33 -7.30 1.24
CA TYR A 141 -12.39 -8.39 0.97
C TYR A 141 -12.13 -8.56 -0.53
N LEU A 142 -13.19 -8.66 -1.34
CA LEU A 142 -13.08 -8.76 -2.80
C LEU A 142 -12.38 -7.54 -3.40
N GLY A 143 -12.67 -6.34 -2.91
CA GLY A 143 -11.99 -5.12 -3.35
C GLY A 143 -10.48 -5.15 -3.06
N VAL A 144 -10.06 -5.64 -1.88
CA VAL A 144 -8.64 -5.83 -1.54
C VAL A 144 -7.99 -6.88 -2.44
N CYS A 145 -8.67 -7.98 -2.74
CA CYS A 145 -8.17 -8.99 -3.69
C CYS A 145 -7.89 -8.38 -5.07
N LEU A 146 -8.84 -7.59 -5.58
CA LEU A 146 -8.68 -6.90 -6.87
C LEU A 146 -7.54 -5.90 -6.85
N LYS A 147 -7.37 -5.15 -5.76
CA LYS A 147 -6.25 -4.21 -5.57
C LYS A 147 -4.91 -4.94 -5.64
N ILE A 148 -4.75 -6.04 -4.90
CA ILE A 148 -3.52 -6.84 -4.88
C ILE A 148 -3.22 -7.39 -6.28
N LEU A 149 -4.22 -7.91 -6.98
CA LEU A 149 -4.06 -8.38 -8.35
C LEU A 149 -3.64 -7.24 -9.29
N THR A 150 -4.24 -6.06 -9.16
CA THR A 150 -3.85 -4.86 -9.91
C THR A 150 -2.37 -4.55 -9.73
N GLU A 151 -1.89 -4.50 -8.49
CA GLU A 151 -0.49 -4.23 -8.18
C GLU A 151 0.43 -5.31 -8.77
N ASN A 152 0.04 -6.58 -8.71
CA ASN A 152 0.83 -7.67 -9.31
C ASN A 152 0.89 -7.56 -10.84
N PHE A 153 -0.21 -7.17 -11.51
CA PHE A 153 -0.19 -6.91 -12.94
C PHE A 153 0.75 -5.76 -13.31
N LEU A 154 0.74 -4.67 -12.55
CA LEU A 154 1.57 -3.49 -12.82
C LEU A 154 3.08 -3.70 -12.64
N VAL A 155 3.52 -4.76 -11.95
CA VAL A 155 4.95 -5.13 -11.80
C VAL A 155 5.67 -5.26 -13.14
N VAL A 156 4.96 -5.58 -14.22
CA VAL A 156 5.54 -5.66 -15.57
C VAL A 156 6.22 -4.35 -16.00
N PHE A 157 5.71 -3.19 -15.58
CA PHE A 157 6.35 -1.91 -15.89
C PHE A 157 7.63 -1.68 -15.09
N ASP A 158 7.69 -2.18 -13.84
CA ASP A 158 8.87 -2.05 -13.00
C ASP A 158 10.06 -2.81 -13.57
N CYS A 159 9.82 -3.96 -14.22
CA CYS A 159 10.85 -4.79 -14.82
C CYS A 159 11.57 -4.10 -15.99
N VAL A 160 10.87 -3.22 -16.69
CA VAL A 160 11.41 -2.42 -17.78
C VAL A 160 12.19 -1.19 -17.27
N GLY A 161 12.21 -0.99 -15.94
CA GLY A 161 12.80 0.20 -15.31
C GLY A 161 11.87 1.43 -15.34
N ASN A 162 10.60 1.26 -15.72
CA ASN A 162 9.60 2.33 -15.78
C ASN A 162 8.74 2.35 -14.51
N THR A 163 9.39 2.39 -13.34
CA THR A 163 8.72 2.43 -12.03
C THR A 163 7.86 3.68 -11.85
N SER A 164 8.21 4.78 -12.55
CA SER A 164 7.38 5.99 -12.57
C SER A 164 5.97 5.73 -13.08
N LYS A 165 5.82 4.89 -14.12
CA LYS A 165 4.50 4.54 -14.68
C LYS A 165 3.67 3.72 -13.70
N THR A 166 4.27 2.72 -13.03
CA THR A 166 3.59 1.95 -11.97
C THR A 166 3.12 2.86 -10.87
N THR A 167 4.02 3.71 -10.35
CA THR A 167 3.74 4.64 -9.25
C THR A 167 2.61 5.60 -9.59
N LEU A 168 2.62 6.21 -10.78
CA LEU A 168 1.58 7.14 -11.19
C LEU A 168 0.22 6.45 -11.38
N LEU A 169 0.20 5.22 -11.93
CA LEU A 169 -1.04 4.46 -12.09
C LEU A 169 -1.63 4.03 -10.74
N THR A 170 -0.81 3.47 -9.87
CA THR A 170 -1.26 3.07 -8.52
C THR A 170 -1.74 4.27 -7.71
N ASN A 171 -1.05 5.41 -7.82
CA ASN A 171 -1.45 6.65 -7.19
C ASN A 171 -2.80 7.14 -7.71
N LYS A 172 -3.01 7.15 -9.04
CA LYS A 172 -4.29 7.53 -9.67
C LYS A 172 -5.44 6.68 -9.15
N PHE A 173 -5.26 5.36 -9.08
CA PHE A 173 -6.29 4.45 -8.55
C PHE A 173 -6.57 4.70 -7.07
N HIS A 174 -5.53 4.96 -6.28
CA HIS A 174 -5.68 5.27 -4.86
C HIS A 174 -6.41 6.60 -4.63
N ILE A 175 -6.07 7.64 -5.40
CA ILE A 175 -6.77 8.93 -5.38
C ILE A 175 -8.25 8.75 -5.72
N MET A 176 -8.55 8.04 -6.80
CA MET A 176 -9.92 7.76 -7.23
C MET A 176 -10.70 7.02 -6.13
N GLN A 177 -10.08 6.02 -5.49
CA GLN A 177 -10.67 5.27 -4.39
C GLN A 177 -10.97 6.18 -3.18
N LEU A 178 -10.00 6.97 -2.74
CA LEU A 178 -10.15 7.83 -1.57
C LEU A 178 -11.22 8.91 -1.79
N ILE A 179 -11.20 9.58 -2.94
CA ILE A 179 -12.21 10.61 -3.27
C ILE A 179 -13.61 9.99 -3.35
N SER A 180 -13.76 8.86 -4.03
CA SER A 180 -15.07 8.21 -4.17
C SER A 180 -15.66 7.79 -2.83
N ILE A 181 -14.83 7.23 -1.92
CA ILE A 181 -15.28 6.84 -0.59
C ILE A 181 -15.64 8.07 0.25
N ALA A 182 -14.85 9.14 0.20
CA ALA A 182 -15.12 10.38 0.93
C ALA A 182 -16.40 11.06 0.44
N MET A 183 -16.64 11.08 -0.87
CA MET A 183 -17.89 11.60 -1.44
C MET A 183 -19.10 10.81 -0.94
N ILE A 184 -19.05 9.48 -1.00
CA ILE A 184 -20.11 8.63 -0.46
C ILE A 184 -20.29 8.87 1.04
N GLY A 185 -19.19 8.98 1.79
CA GLY A 185 -19.21 9.27 3.22
C GLY A 185 -19.85 10.61 3.56
N PHE A 186 -19.68 11.60 2.71
CA PHE A 186 -20.28 12.91 2.90
C PHE A 186 -21.80 12.93 2.60
N PHE A 187 -22.23 12.20 1.56
CA PHE A 187 -23.65 12.19 1.13
C PHE A 187 -24.51 11.12 1.83
N THR A 188 -23.90 10.06 2.33
CA THR A 188 -24.62 8.95 2.95
C THR A 188 -23.96 8.51 4.25
N ASN A 189 -24.79 8.33 5.31
CA ASN A 189 -24.29 7.81 6.58
C ASN A 189 -24.14 6.27 6.57
N GLN A 190 -24.27 5.62 5.41
CA GLN A 190 -24.28 4.17 5.31
C GLN A 190 -22.92 3.63 4.82
N LEU A 191 -22.22 2.93 5.69
CA LEU A 191 -20.94 2.28 5.39
C LEU A 191 -21.02 1.24 4.25
N PHE A 192 -22.21 0.68 4.01
CA PHE A 192 -22.44 -0.26 2.93
C PHE A 192 -22.10 0.33 1.55
N PHE A 193 -22.54 1.54 1.27
CA PHE A 193 -22.24 2.20 -0.02
C PHE A 193 -20.76 2.51 -0.17
N ALA A 194 -20.07 2.80 0.92
CA ALA A 194 -18.61 2.97 0.89
C ALA A 194 -17.88 1.67 0.52
N GLY A 195 -18.32 0.53 1.07
CA GLY A 195 -17.77 -0.78 0.70
C GLY A 195 -18.05 -1.16 -0.75
N LEU A 196 -19.26 -0.88 -1.24
CA LEU A 196 -19.64 -1.08 -2.63
C LEU A 196 -18.76 -0.22 -3.57
N THR A 197 -18.60 1.05 -3.25
CA THR A 197 -17.74 1.98 -4.01
C THR A 197 -16.29 1.51 -4.00
N TYR A 198 -15.79 1.07 -2.84
CA TYR A 198 -14.45 0.49 -2.72
C TYR A 198 -14.27 -0.69 -3.68
N PHE A 199 -15.22 -1.62 -3.72
CA PHE A 199 -15.20 -2.76 -4.63
C PHE A 199 -15.23 -2.34 -6.10
N ILE A 200 -16.16 -1.45 -6.49
CA ILE A 200 -16.32 -0.99 -7.88
C ILE A 200 -15.04 -0.30 -8.38
N VAL A 201 -14.46 0.60 -7.58
CA VAL A 201 -13.24 1.32 -7.98
C VAL A 201 -12.07 0.35 -8.18
N ASN A 202 -11.92 -0.65 -7.31
CA ASN A 202 -10.87 -1.65 -7.48
C ASN A 202 -11.14 -2.58 -8.68
N LEU A 203 -12.40 -2.88 -9.01
CA LEU A 203 -12.78 -3.63 -10.21
C LEU A 203 -12.41 -2.87 -11.49
N VAL A 204 -12.71 -1.57 -11.54
CA VAL A 204 -12.32 -0.69 -12.67
C VAL A 204 -10.80 -0.62 -12.79
N SER A 205 -10.09 -0.45 -11.66
CA SER A 205 -8.63 -0.39 -11.64
C SER A 205 -7.99 -1.69 -12.14
N PHE A 206 -8.53 -2.83 -11.74
CA PHE A 206 -8.08 -4.16 -12.18
C PHE A 206 -8.32 -4.36 -13.68
N SER A 207 -9.53 -4.06 -14.17
CA SER A 207 -9.87 -4.16 -15.58
C SER A 207 -8.98 -3.28 -16.44
N TYR A 208 -8.71 -2.06 -16.01
CA TYR A 208 -7.82 -1.13 -16.68
C TYR A 208 -6.37 -1.62 -16.69
N SER A 209 -5.90 -2.23 -15.60
CA SER A 209 -4.54 -2.80 -15.53
C SER A 209 -4.35 -3.93 -16.53
N ILE A 210 -5.33 -4.83 -16.67
CA ILE A 210 -5.32 -5.89 -17.70
C ILE A 210 -5.26 -5.29 -19.11
N PHE A 211 -6.07 -4.27 -19.37
CA PHE A 211 -6.10 -3.61 -20.68
C PHE A 211 -4.75 -3.02 -21.07
N ILE A 212 -4.10 -2.29 -20.14
CA ILE A 212 -2.78 -1.67 -20.41
C ILE A 212 -1.69 -2.72 -20.67
N ILE A 213 -1.74 -3.86 -19.93
CA ILE A 213 -0.69 -4.89 -20.03
C ILE A 213 -0.84 -5.71 -21.32
N ARG A 214 -2.02 -5.77 -21.91
CA ARG A 214 -2.28 -6.54 -23.14
C ARG A 214 -1.28 -6.23 -24.26
N ASN A 215 -0.79 -4.99 -24.33
CA ASN A 215 0.16 -4.53 -25.35
C ASN A 215 1.64 -4.70 -24.96
N ASN A 216 1.93 -5.28 -23.78
CA ASN A 216 3.30 -5.51 -23.35
C ASN A 216 3.86 -6.85 -23.86
N LYS A 217 5.20 -6.95 -23.85
CA LYS A 217 5.92 -8.18 -24.22
C LYS A 217 5.65 -9.32 -23.23
N ILE A 218 5.42 -9.00 -21.95
CA ILE A 218 5.14 -9.96 -20.88
C ILE A 218 3.63 -10.11 -20.77
N ARG A 219 3.13 -11.35 -20.94
CA ARG A 219 1.70 -11.66 -20.95
C ARG A 219 1.38 -12.79 -19.98
N PHE A 220 0.21 -12.72 -19.38
CA PHE A 220 -0.36 -13.80 -18.62
C PHE A 220 -0.89 -14.90 -19.57
N SER A 221 -0.60 -16.17 -19.25
CA SER A 221 -1.15 -17.32 -19.97
C SER A 221 -1.33 -18.49 -19.02
N ILE A 222 -2.52 -19.08 -19.02
CA ILE A 222 -2.88 -20.22 -18.17
C ILE A 222 -1.98 -21.43 -18.50
N ASN A 223 -1.64 -21.63 -19.77
CA ASN A 223 -0.81 -22.76 -20.22
C ASN A 223 0.63 -22.72 -19.66
N ASN A 224 1.03 -21.59 -19.10
CA ASN A 224 2.35 -21.37 -18.52
C ASN A 224 2.44 -21.74 -17.03
N ILE A 225 1.32 -22.10 -16.39
CA ILE A 225 1.24 -22.39 -14.97
C ILE A 225 1.81 -23.78 -14.68
N LYS A 226 2.77 -23.84 -13.73
CA LYS A 226 3.40 -25.09 -13.29
C LYS A 226 3.61 -25.06 -11.78
N LEU A 227 3.09 -26.07 -11.05
CA LEU A 227 3.18 -26.15 -9.58
C LEU A 227 4.60 -26.02 -9.04
N ASN A 228 5.58 -26.65 -9.68
CA ASN A 228 6.99 -26.56 -9.27
C ASN A 228 7.54 -25.12 -9.35
N LYS A 229 7.03 -24.29 -10.27
CA LYS A 229 7.43 -22.88 -10.39
C LYS A 229 6.73 -22.02 -9.37
N ILE A 230 5.47 -22.30 -9.05
CA ILE A 230 4.72 -21.63 -7.97
C ILE A 230 5.45 -21.87 -6.64
N LYS A 231 5.82 -23.13 -6.34
CA LYS A 231 6.61 -23.47 -5.14
C LYS A 231 7.93 -22.70 -5.07
N LYS A 232 8.62 -22.53 -6.20
CA LYS A 232 9.87 -21.75 -6.26
C LYS A 232 9.64 -20.27 -5.94
N ILE A 233 8.59 -19.66 -6.49
CA ILE A 233 8.24 -18.26 -6.20
C ILE A 233 7.91 -18.11 -4.72
N PHE A 234 7.12 -19.03 -4.17
CA PHE A 234 6.78 -19.05 -2.76
C PHE A 234 8.02 -19.12 -1.84
N LEU A 235 9.00 -19.96 -2.19
CA LEU A 235 10.26 -20.07 -1.45
C LEU A 235 11.09 -18.78 -1.50
N ILE A 236 11.11 -18.09 -2.65
CA ILE A 236 11.78 -16.78 -2.77
C ILE A 236 11.04 -15.73 -1.94
N SER A 237 9.71 -15.74 -1.97
CA SER A 237 8.87 -14.82 -1.21
C SER A 237 9.03 -14.97 0.30
N LYS A 238 9.39 -16.16 0.78
CA LYS A 238 9.56 -16.44 2.22
C LYS A 238 10.57 -15.51 2.90
N SER A 239 11.64 -15.12 2.21
CA SER A 239 12.65 -14.20 2.77
C SER A 239 12.11 -12.78 2.99
N TYR A 240 11.16 -12.36 2.16
CA TYR A 240 10.49 -11.07 2.30
C TYR A 240 9.36 -11.12 3.33
N TYR A 241 8.71 -12.29 3.46
CA TYR A 241 7.57 -12.50 4.35
C TYR A 241 7.92 -12.17 5.81
N LEU A 242 9.09 -12.61 6.29
CA LEU A 242 9.49 -12.39 7.69
C LEU A 242 9.63 -10.89 8.02
N SER A 243 10.22 -10.12 7.11
CA SER A 243 10.38 -8.66 7.24
C SER A 243 9.05 -7.92 7.26
N ASN A 244 8.14 -8.33 6.38
CA ASN A 244 6.85 -7.68 6.23
C ASN A 244 5.85 -8.11 7.31
N PHE A 245 5.94 -9.35 7.81
CA PHE A 245 5.10 -9.88 8.87
C PHE A 245 5.15 -9.03 10.14
N ALA A 246 6.36 -8.62 10.56
CA ALA A 246 6.51 -7.71 11.69
C ALA A 246 5.80 -6.36 11.43
N THR A 247 5.91 -5.82 10.22
CA THR A 247 5.24 -4.57 9.83
C THR A 247 3.71 -4.72 9.81
N VAL A 248 3.22 -5.87 9.33
CA VAL A 248 1.78 -6.20 9.30
C VAL A 248 1.20 -6.25 10.71
N ILE A 249 1.83 -7.02 11.60
CA ILE A 249 1.38 -7.12 13.00
C ILE A 249 1.40 -5.74 13.65
N TYR A 250 2.45 -4.98 13.44
CA TYR A 250 2.60 -3.67 14.06
C TYR A 250 1.56 -2.65 13.55
N ILE A 251 1.19 -2.65 12.27
CA ILE A 251 0.27 -1.65 11.72
C ILE A 251 -1.18 -2.10 11.85
N SER A 252 -1.51 -3.23 11.24
CA SER A 252 -2.89 -3.69 11.10
C SER A 252 -3.30 -4.58 12.27
N GLY A 253 -2.37 -5.40 12.78
CA GLY A 253 -2.61 -6.21 13.96
C GLY A 253 -2.85 -5.37 15.21
N PHE A 254 -2.11 -4.27 15.39
CA PHE A 254 -2.36 -3.31 16.47
C PHE A 254 -3.75 -2.68 16.36
N MET A 255 -4.17 -2.20 15.17
CA MET A 255 -5.51 -1.65 14.96
C MET A 255 -6.60 -2.70 15.18
N PHE A 256 -6.34 -3.94 14.80
CA PHE A 256 -7.26 -5.06 15.05
C PHE A 256 -7.43 -5.33 16.55
N LEU A 257 -6.31 -5.39 17.31
CA LEU A 257 -6.36 -5.57 18.77
C LEU A 257 -7.11 -4.41 19.46
N VAL A 258 -6.81 -3.17 19.07
CA VAL A 258 -7.55 -2.00 19.60
C VAL A 258 -9.05 -2.14 19.33
N GLY A 259 -9.46 -2.59 18.16
CA GLY A 259 -10.87 -2.77 17.84
C GLY A 259 -11.56 -3.95 18.54
N ILE A 260 -10.79 -4.92 19.07
CA ILE A 260 -11.36 -5.99 19.92
C ILE A 260 -11.72 -5.46 21.31
N PHE A 261 -10.82 -4.68 21.91
CA PHE A 261 -10.89 -4.31 23.32
C PHE A 261 -11.45 -2.90 23.59
N TYR A 262 -11.52 -2.05 22.56
CA TYR A 262 -11.90 -0.65 22.71
C TYR A 262 -12.98 -0.24 21.73
N SER A 263 -13.64 0.88 22.04
CA SER A 263 -14.71 1.46 21.23
C SER A 263 -14.24 1.94 19.85
N ALA A 264 -15.17 2.08 18.93
CA ALA A 264 -14.92 2.63 17.59
C ALA A 264 -14.30 4.04 17.62
N GLN A 265 -14.65 4.85 18.61
CA GLN A 265 -14.07 6.20 18.77
C GLN A 265 -12.57 6.15 19.05
N ILE A 266 -12.11 5.22 19.89
CA ILE A 266 -10.69 5.03 20.19
C ILE A 266 -9.93 4.53 18.95
N VAL A 267 -10.52 3.62 18.17
CA VAL A 267 -9.94 3.19 16.88
C VAL A 267 -9.79 4.36 15.92
N ALA A 268 -10.82 5.23 15.82
CA ALA A 268 -10.77 6.44 15.00
C ALA A 268 -9.65 7.40 15.46
N LEU A 269 -9.53 7.64 16.76
CA LEU A 269 -8.51 8.50 17.36
C LEU A 269 -7.09 7.99 17.03
N ILE A 270 -6.83 6.72 17.32
CA ILE A 270 -5.53 6.10 17.06
C ILE A 270 -5.19 6.12 15.56
N HIS A 271 -6.17 5.89 14.69
CA HIS A 271 -5.97 5.98 13.25
C HIS A 271 -5.62 7.40 12.81
N ALA A 272 -6.32 8.41 13.32
CA ALA A 272 -6.03 9.81 13.04
C ALA A 272 -4.61 10.19 13.49
N LEU A 273 -4.21 9.85 14.72
CA LEU A 273 -2.87 10.07 15.24
C LEU A 273 -1.79 9.37 14.36
N ASN A 274 -2.01 8.09 14.02
CA ASN A 274 -1.11 7.36 13.13
C ASN A 274 -1.00 8.01 11.74
N THR A 275 -2.09 8.53 11.22
CA THR A 275 -2.10 9.17 9.89
C THR A 275 -1.32 10.47 9.92
N LEU A 276 -1.55 11.31 10.92
CA LEU A 276 -0.88 12.60 11.04
C LEU A 276 0.62 12.43 11.34
N PHE A 277 0.98 11.63 12.33
CA PHE A 277 2.35 11.57 12.84
C PHE A 277 3.19 10.47 12.19
N ARG A 278 2.69 9.26 12.08
CA ARG A 278 3.48 8.12 11.63
C ARG A 278 3.56 7.99 10.10
N TRP A 279 2.42 8.07 9.42
CA TRP A 279 2.40 7.88 7.97
C TRP A 279 3.01 9.06 7.23
N SER A 280 2.88 10.26 7.76
CA SER A 280 3.51 11.44 7.20
C SER A 280 5.04 11.29 7.15
N ILE A 281 5.65 10.87 8.25
CA ILE A 281 7.11 10.66 8.32
C ILE A 281 7.57 9.51 7.42
N SER A 282 6.84 8.40 7.41
CA SER A 282 7.13 7.24 6.55
C SER A 282 7.08 7.60 5.06
N ARG A 283 6.16 8.45 4.66
CA ARG A 283 6.05 8.94 3.28
C ARG A 283 7.16 9.90 2.90
N VAL A 284 7.46 10.85 3.78
CA VAL A 284 8.58 11.78 3.57
C VAL A 284 9.87 11.01 3.36
N THR A 285 10.18 10.05 4.22
CA THR A 285 11.37 9.22 4.06
C THR A 285 11.35 8.39 2.78
N SER A 286 10.19 7.84 2.39
CA SER A 286 10.06 7.00 1.20
C SER A 286 10.33 7.73 -0.11
N ILE A 287 10.02 9.04 -0.22
CA ILE A 287 10.34 9.86 -1.40
C ILE A 287 11.84 9.83 -1.69
N PHE A 288 12.62 9.97 -0.62
CA PHE A 288 14.07 10.04 -0.74
C PHE A 288 14.71 8.66 -0.82
N MET A 289 14.08 7.60 -0.32
CA MET A 289 14.64 6.25 -0.33
C MET A 289 14.33 5.46 -1.62
N LYS A 290 13.08 5.47 -2.05
CA LYS A 290 12.62 4.64 -3.19
C LYS A 290 13.38 4.87 -4.50
N PRO A 291 13.70 6.12 -4.94
CA PRO A 291 14.44 6.34 -6.18
C PRO A 291 15.85 5.75 -6.16
N PHE A 292 16.47 5.65 -4.99
CA PHE A 292 17.82 5.14 -4.84
C PHE A 292 17.93 3.61 -4.87
N ILE A 293 16.84 2.89 -4.60
CA ILE A 293 16.86 1.41 -4.55
C ILE A 293 17.42 0.82 -5.84
N TYR A 294 16.99 1.36 -6.99
CA TYR A 294 17.47 0.89 -8.29
C TYR A 294 18.97 1.20 -8.51
N GLU A 295 19.41 2.37 -8.09
CA GLU A 295 20.82 2.78 -8.25
C GLU A 295 21.75 1.99 -7.32
N PHE A 296 21.28 1.68 -6.09
CA PHE A 296 22.01 0.77 -5.20
C PHE A 296 22.19 -0.62 -5.83
N ALA A 297 21.13 -1.17 -6.44
CA ALA A 297 21.20 -2.46 -7.11
C ALA A 297 22.20 -2.43 -8.28
N ASN A 298 22.23 -1.36 -9.06
CA ASN A 298 23.17 -1.20 -10.17
C ASN A 298 24.63 -1.10 -9.69
N TYR A 299 24.90 -0.25 -8.68
CA TYR A 299 26.28 -0.11 -8.16
C TYR A 299 26.76 -1.39 -7.49
N TYR A 300 25.88 -2.11 -6.81
CA TYR A 300 26.20 -3.43 -6.26
C TYR A 300 26.53 -4.44 -7.37
N LYS A 301 25.72 -4.50 -8.42
CA LYS A 301 25.96 -5.35 -9.59
C LYS A 301 27.31 -5.05 -10.27
N ASP A 302 27.61 -3.76 -10.42
CA ASP A 302 28.85 -3.27 -11.04
C ASP A 302 30.06 -3.34 -10.09
N LYS A 303 29.90 -3.85 -8.85
CA LYS A 303 30.93 -3.93 -7.78
C LYS A 303 31.54 -2.57 -7.42
N LYS A 304 30.82 -1.46 -7.62
CA LYS A 304 31.26 -0.09 -7.31
C LYS A 304 30.94 0.28 -5.86
N TYR A 305 31.51 -0.46 -4.90
CA TYR A 305 31.17 -0.35 -3.47
C TYR A 305 31.45 1.04 -2.88
N ASN A 306 32.53 1.70 -3.29
CA ASN A 306 32.87 3.05 -2.83
C ASN A 306 31.81 4.09 -3.23
N LEU A 307 31.25 3.99 -4.45
CA LEU A 307 30.18 4.87 -4.90
C LEU A 307 28.86 4.57 -4.18
N LEU A 308 28.58 3.28 -3.96
CA LEU A 308 27.42 2.83 -3.20
C LEU A 308 27.44 3.39 -1.78
N GLN A 309 28.59 3.30 -1.07
CA GLN A 309 28.74 3.82 0.28
C GLN A 309 28.60 5.35 0.34
N LYS A 310 29.18 6.09 -0.61
CA LYS A 310 29.01 7.55 -0.70
C LYS A 310 27.55 7.93 -0.91
N LEU A 311 26.85 7.23 -1.80
CA LEU A 311 25.44 7.46 -2.09
C LEU A 311 24.58 7.19 -0.85
N PHE A 312 24.83 6.07 -0.15
CA PHE A 312 24.14 5.69 1.08
C PHE A 312 24.35 6.75 2.18
N ASN A 313 25.59 7.18 2.42
CA ASN A 313 25.88 8.20 3.44
C ASN A 313 25.21 9.54 3.13
N SER A 314 25.17 9.94 1.85
CA SER A 314 24.47 11.17 1.43
C SER A 314 22.96 11.07 1.66
N GLN A 315 22.36 9.92 1.35
CA GLN A 315 20.94 9.66 1.60
C GLN A 315 20.62 9.66 3.09
N LEU A 316 21.43 9.01 3.90
CA LEU A 316 21.24 8.91 5.35
C LEU A 316 21.26 10.31 6.03
N LYS A 317 22.17 11.19 5.61
CA LYS A 317 22.20 12.57 6.11
C LYS A 317 20.90 13.34 5.81
N ILE A 318 20.32 13.17 4.61
CA ILE A 318 19.05 13.83 4.24
C ILE A 318 17.92 13.31 5.13
N VAL A 319 17.84 11.99 5.29
CA VAL A 319 16.79 11.37 6.09
C VAL A 319 16.86 11.80 7.56
N ILE A 320 18.06 11.80 8.15
CA ILE A 320 18.27 12.25 9.54
C ILE A 320 17.82 13.71 9.70
N LEU A 321 18.25 14.61 8.80
CA LEU A 321 17.85 16.02 8.88
C LEU A 321 16.31 16.17 8.84
N MET A 322 15.65 15.46 7.95
CA MET A 322 14.20 15.51 7.85
C MET A 322 13.49 14.93 9.08
N LEU A 323 14.01 13.86 9.64
CA LEU A 323 13.50 13.27 10.88
C LEU A 323 13.59 14.26 12.05
N LEU A 324 14.70 14.97 12.18
CA LEU A 324 14.89 16.00 13.21
C LEU A 324 13.89 17.16 13.05
N VAL A 325 13.76 17.71 11.84
CA VAL A 325 12.79 18.80 11.57
C VAL A 325 11.36 18.34 11.88
N TYR A 326 11.00 17.11 11.47
CA TYR A 326 9.69 16.56 11.76
C TYR A 326 9.45 16.35 13.26
N PHE A 327 10.42 15.80 13.97
CA PHE A 327 10.34 15.54 15.41
C PHE A 327 10.11 16.83 16.21
N PHE A 328 10.93 17.85 15.98
CA PHE A 328 10.75 19.14 16.66
C PHE A 328 9.43 19.83 16.26
N GLY A 329 9.06 19.77 14.98
CA GLY A 329 7.78 20.32 14.51
C GLY A 329 6.57 19.62 15.16
N SER A 330 6.62 18.29 15.33
CA SER A 330 5.52 17.54 15.96
C SER A 330 5.41 17.81 17.47
N ILE A 331 6.50 18.05 18.17
CA ILE A 331 6.46 18.43 19.60
C ILE A 331 5.87 19.83 19.78
N LEU A 332 6.28 20.78 18.94
CA LEU A 332 5.86 22.18 19.11
C LEU A 332 4.43 22.46 18.63
N PHE A 333 4.00 21.80 17.56
CA PHE A 333 2.74 22.11 16.88
C PHE A 333 1.78 20.92 16.77
N GLY A 334 2.14 19.76 17.29
CA GLY A 334 1.40 18.52 17.04
C GLY A 334 -0.03 18.55 17.55
N GLU A 335 -0.24 18.98 18.79
CA GLU A 335 -1.56 19.08 19.40
C GLU A 335 -2.44 20.12 18.68
N PHE A 336 -1.91 21.29 18.44
CA PHE A 336 -2.60 22.35 17.71
C PHE A 336 -3.04 21.92 16.30
N ILE A 337 -2.15 21.28 15.55
CA ILE A 337 -2.45 20.76 14.20
C ILE A 337 -3.50 19.66 14.27
N PHE A 338 -3.39 18.74 15.25
CA PHE A 338 -4.32 17.64 15.42
C PHE A 338 -5.74 18.13 15.70
N ASN A 339 -5.91 19.05 16.64
CA ASN A 339 -7.21 19.58 17.05
C ASN A 339 -7.90 20.33 15.91
N ILE A 340 -7.19 21.21 15.20
CA ILE A 340 -7.74 21.89 14.02
C ILE A 340 -8.12 20.88 12.94
N TRP A 341 -7.23 19.92 12.67
CA TRP A 341 -7.44 18.95 11.60
C TRP A 341 -8.60 18.01 11.86
N THR A 342 -8.84 17.62 13.11
CA THR A 342 -9.94 16.74 13.51
C THR A 342 -11.22 17.50 13.87
N LEU A 343 -11.24 18.83 13.68
CA LEU A 343 -12.37 19.70 14.00
C LEU A 343 -12.75 19.64 15.48
N ASN A 344 -11.80 19.45 16.38
CA ASN A 344 -11.98 19.28 17.84
C ASN A 344 -12.98 18.16 18.20
N LYS A 345 -13.14 17.15 17.36
CA LYS A 345 -14.13 16.06 17.57
C LYS A 345 -13.66 14.97 18.52
N PHE A 346 -12.41 15.03 18.98
CA PHE A 346 -11.83 14.08 19.93
C PHE A 346 -11.56 14.70 21.31
N ASP A 347 -11.93 15.96 21.53
CA ASP A 347 -11.72 16.68 22.81
C ASP A 347 -12.81 16.41 23.86
N ASN A 348 -13.77 15.48 23.58
CA ASN A 348 -14.88 15.14 24.47
C ASN A 348 -14.74 13.72 25.01
#